data_0e8493e52e0a78ad39663527759e94e5
#
_entry.id   0e8493e52e0a78ad39663527759e94e5
#
_cell.length_a   1.000
_cell.length_b   1.000
_cell.length_c   1.000
_cell.angle_alpha   90.00
_cell.angle_beta   90.00
_cell.angle_gamma   90.00
#
_symmetry.space_group_name_H-M   'P 1'
#
loop_
_entity.id
_entity.type
_entity.pdbx_description
1 polymer ?
#
loop_
_entity_poly.entity_id
_entity_poly.type
_entity_poly.pdbx_seq_one_letter_code
_entity_poly.pdbx_strand_id
1 'polypeptide(L)'
;MSSRGGGFGGQPNMQQLMKRAQKMQQELEAAQAELAQARVTGSAGGGLVTATVTGSGELIAVTISPTVIDPDDVETLQDLVVAAVRDANRAAGELAGEKMGPLTGGAGGLGGLGLPGF
;
A
#
# COMPACT_ATOMS: atom_id res chain seq x y z
N MET A 1 32.85 -14.69 35.32
CA MET A 1 33.10 -15.32 34.06
C MET A 1 31.85 -15.80 33.44
N SER A 2 31.31 -16.78 34.06
CA SER A 2 30.14 -17.39 33.50
C SER A 2 29.01 -16.40 33.30
N SER A 3 28.91 -15.46 34.22
CA SER A 3 27.84 -14.49 34.10
C SER A 3 27.95 -13.70 32.82
N ARG A 4 29.15 -13.41 32.44
CA ARG A 4 29.32 -12.71 31.19
C ARG A 4 28.91 -13.58 30.05
N GLY A 5 29.24 -14.83 30.10
CA GLY A 5 28.79 -15.76 29.10
C GLY A 5 27.28 -15.72 29.02
N GLY A 6 26.65 -15.66 30.17
CA GLY A 6 25.23 -15.57 30.18
C GLY A 6 24.75 -14.28 29.55
N GLY A 7 25.42 -13.20 29.89
CA GLY A 7 25.05 -11.92 29.31
C GLY A 7 25.18 -11.94 27.80
N PHE A 8 26.13 -12.69 27.34
CA PHE A 8 26.35 -12.79 25.91
C PHE A 8 25.43 -13.75 25.26
N GLY A 9 24.55 -14.32 26.01
CA GLY A 9 23.50 -15.09 25.40
C GLY A 9 22.81 -14.34 24.30
N GLY A 10 22.96 -13.03 24.31
CA GLY A 10 22.40 -12.24 23.22
C GLY A 10 23.10 -12.47 21.91
N GLN A 11 24.28 -13.04 21.92
CA GLN A 11 24.97 -13.26 20.67
C GLN A 11 24.30 -14.26 19.78
N PRO A 12 23.82 -15.39 20.28
CA PRO A 12 22.99 -16.25 19.45
C PRO A 12 21.79 -15.48 18.91
N ASN A 13 21.31 -14.51 19.68
CA ASN A 13 20.19 -13.70 19.20
C ASN A 13 20.59 -12.84 18.02
N MET A 14 21.85 -12.52 17.90
CA MET A 14 22.30 -11.75 16.76
C MET A 14 22.02 -12.50 15.45
N GLN A 15 22.33 -13.79 15.42
CA GLN A 15 22.04 -14.58 14.23
C GLN A 15 20.54 -14.67 13.99
N GLN A 16 19.77 -14.82 15.04
CA GLN A 16 18.33 -14.85 14.91
C GLN A 16 17.79 -13.53 14.39
N LEU A 17 18.37 -12.44 14.87
CA LEU A 17 17.95 -11.12 14.39
C LEU A 17 18.24 -10.98 12.91
N MET A 18 19.39 -11.46 12.46
CA MET A 18 19.72 -11.37 11.05
C MET A 18 18.76 -12.20 10.21
N LYS A 19 18.43 -13.39 10.69
CA LYS A 19 17.46 -14.22 9.96
C LYS A 19 16.11 -13.56 9.91
N ARG A 20 15.69 -12.94 11.00
CA ARG A 20 14.41 -12.23 11.00
C ARG A 20 14.43 -11.06 10.05
N ALA A 21 15.55 -10.34 10.01
CA ALA A 21 15.67 -9.22 9.10
C ALA A 21 15.59 -9.67 7.65
N GLN A 22 16.26 -10.77 7.32
CA GLN A 22 16.21 -11.31 5.97
C GLN A 22 14.80 -11.77 5.62
N LYS A 23 14.14 -12.43 6.56
CA LYS A 23 12.80 -12.91 6.32
C LYS A 23 11.84 -11.74 6.11
N MET A 24 11.98 -10.71 6.94
CA MET A 24 11.13 -9.53 6.80
C MET A 24 11.35 -8.87 5.46
N GLN A 25 12.59 -8.78 5.03
CA GLN A 25 12.89 -8.19 3.73
C GLN A 25 12.25 -9.00 2.60
N GLN A 26 12.32 -10.31 2.69
CA GLN A 26 11.69 -11.17 1.69
C GLN A 26 10.19 -10.99 1.68
N GLU A 27 9.58 -10.88 2.86
CA GLU A 27 8.14 -10.68 2.97
C GLU A 27 7.73 -9.33 2.40
N LEU A 28 8.54 -8.30 2.65
CA LEU A 28 8.26 -6.98 2.09
C LEU A 28 8.34 -7.00 0.58
N GLU A 29 9.37 -7.65 0.03
CA GLU A 29 9.52 -7.75 -1.40
C GLU A 29 8.35 -8.51 -2.03
N ALA A 30 7.94 -9.60 -1.39
CA ALA A 30 6.80 -10.36 -1.87
C ALA A 30 5.53 -9.54 -1.84
N ALA A 31 5.31 -8.79 -0.76
CA ALA A 31 4.13 -7.93 -0.65
C ALA A 31 4.14 -6.86 -1.72
N GLN A 32 5.29 -6.26 -1.98
CA GLN A 32 5.38 -5.25 -3.03
C GLN A 32 5.11 -5.83 -4.41
N ALA A 33 5.60 -7.05 -4.65
CA ALA A 33 5.33 -7.72 -5.91
C ALA A 33 3.85 -8.02 -6.08
N GLU A 34 3.20 -8.46 -5.01
CA GLU A 34 1.76 -8.69 -5.05
C GLU A 34 1.00 -7.41 -5.36
N LEU A 35 1.38 -6.31 -4.70
CA LEU A 35 0.73 -5.03 -4.94
C LEU A 35 0.91 -4.57 -6.38
N ALA A 36 2.10 -4.77 -6.94
CA ALA A 36 2.36 -4.35 -8.30
C ALA A 36 1.47 -5.08 -9.31
N GLN A 37 1.04 -6.28 -8.97
CA GLN A 37 0.19 -7.08 -9.85
C GLN A 37 -1.28 -6.99 -9.51
N ALA A 38 -1.62 -6.45 -8.36
CA ALA A 38 -3.00 -6.30 -7.97
C ALA A 38 -3.69 -5.26 -8.85
N ARG A 39 -4.97 -5.45 -9.06
CA ARG A 39 -5.81 -4.50 -9.80
C ARG A 39 -6.89 -3.98 -8.89
N VAL A 40 -6.94 -2.68 -8.76
CA VAL A 40 -7.87 -1.99 -7.88
C VAL A 40 -8.66 -1.00 -8.71
N THR A 41 -9.96 -1.00 -8.55
CA THR A 41 -10.81 -0.09 -9.32
C THR A 41 -11.43 0.97 -8.44
N GLY A 42 -11.63 2.12 -9.03
CA GLY A 42 -12.41 3.19 -8.42
C GLY A 42 -13.41 3.70 -9.44
N SER A 43 -14.40 4.42 -8.97
CA SER A 43 -15.46 4.88 -9.86
C SER A 43 -15.94 6.27 -9.47
N ALA A 44 -16.60 6.91 -10.41
CA ALA A 44 -17.23 8.19 -10.20
C ALA A 44 -18.52 8.26 -11.03
N GLY A 45 -19.43 9.13 -10.59
CA GLY A 45 -20.69 9.31 -11.30
C GLY A 45 -21.54 8.05 -11.29
N GLY A 46 -21.51 7.28 -10.21
CA GLY A 46 -22.31 6.06 -10.14
C GLY A 46 -21.82 4.96 -11.08
N GLY A 47 -20.53 4.98 -11.41
CA GLY A 47 -19.96 3.97 -12.29
C GLY A 47 -19.84 4.40 -13.74
N LEU A 48 -20.20 5.65 -14.04
CA LEU A 48 -20.08 6.15 -15.41
C LEU A 48 -18.61 6.21 -15.86
N VAL A 49 -17.71 6.47 -14.94
CA VAL A 49 -16.27 6.45 -15.20
C VAL A 49 -15.64 5.57 -14.15
N THR A 50 -14.80 4.64 -14.59
CA THR A 50 -14.04 3.80 -13.67
C THR A 50 -12.57 3.89 -14.03
N ALA A 51 -11.73 3.79 -13.01
CA ALA A 51 -10.29 3.78 -13.19
C ALA A 51 -9.75 2.52 -12.56
N THR A 52 -8.73 1.95 -13.19
CA THR A 52 -8.05 0.77 -12.66
C THR A 52 -6.59 1.14 -12.41
N VAL A 53 -6.15 0.89 -11.18
CA VAL A 53 -4.76 1.12 -10.80
C VAL A 53 -4.18 -0.17 -10.24
N THR A 54 -2.85 -0.25 -10.20
CA THR A 54 -2.21 -1.34 -9.45
C THR A 54 -2.31 -1.04 -7.97
N GLY A 55 -2.03 -2.06 -7.16
CA GLY A 55 -1.95 -1.85 -5.72
C GLY A 55 -0.86 -0.87 -5.32
N SER A 56 0.10 -0.63 -6.21
CA SER A 56 1.14 0.37 -6.00
C SER A 56 0.72 1.77 -6.45
N GLY A 57 -0.47 1.90 -7.03
CA GLY A 57 -0.99 3.21 -7.40
C GLY A 57 -0.73 3.61 -8.85
N GLU A 58 -0.29 2.69 -9.67
CA GLU A 58 -0.04 2.99 -11.07
C GLU A 58 -1.34 2.89 -11.87
N LEU A 59 -1.67 3.94 -12.61
CA LEU A 59 -2.89 3.94 -13.42
C LEU A 59 -2.71 3.05 -14.64
N ILE A 60 -3.63 2.12 -14.82
CA ILE A 60 -3.58 1.14 -15.91
C ILE A 60 -4.61 1.45 -16.97
N ALA A 61 -5.81 1.81 -16.58
CA ALA A 61 -6.90 1.97 -17.53
C ALA A 61 -7.95 2.90 -16.97
N VAL A 62 -8.65 3.56 -17.87
CA VAL A 62 -9.83 4.35 -17.54
C VAL A 62 -10.93 3.92 -18.49
N THR A 63 -12.08 3.60 -17.95
CA THR A 63 -13.26 3.20 -18.75
C THR A 63 -14.30 4.30 -18.60
N ILE A 64 -14.81 4.77 -19.71
CA ILE A 64 -15.74 5.88 -19.76
C ILE A 64 -17.01 5.44 -20.46
N SER A 65 -18.15 5.60 -19.79
CA SER A 65 -19.42 5.30 -20.42
C SER A 65 -19.70 6.33 -21.54
N PRO A 66 -20.12 5.87 -22.70
CA PRO A 66 -20.42 6.81 -23.78
C PRO A 66 -21.48 7.86 -23.40
N THR A 67 -22.30 7.56 -22.40
CA THR A 67 -23.36 8.46 -22.02
C THR A 67 -22.85 9.77 -21.40
N VAL A 68 -21.59 9.79 -20.94
CA VAL A 68 -21.03 11.03 -20.37
C VAL A 68 -20.23 11.82 -21.41
N ILE A 69 -20.18 11.33 -22.62
CA ILE A 69 -19.42 12.02 -23.68
C ILE A 69 -20.32 13.12 -24.24
N ASP A 70 -20.00 14.35 -23.92
CA ASP A 70 -20.73 15.52 -24.38
C ASP A 70 -19.70 16.58 -24.77
N PRO A 71 -19.56 16.83 -26.08
CA PRO A 71 -18.57 17.81 -26.53
C PRO A 71 -18.80 19.21 -25.97
N ASP A 72 -20.05 19.50 -25.54
CA ASP A 72 -20.36 20.80 -25.00
C ASP A 72 -20.11 20.87 -23.50
N ASP A 73 -19.74 19.75 -22.87
CA ASP A 73 -19.49 19.72 -21.43
C ASP A 73 -18.32 18.80 -21.12
N VAL A 74 -17.15 19.17 -21.61
CA VAL A 74 -15.93 18.39 -21.39
C VAL A 74 -15.52 18.47 -19.93
N GLU A 75 -15.85 19.55 -19.24
CA GLU A 75 -15.42 19.74 -17.86
C GLU A 75 -16.00 18.68 -16.94
N THR A 76 -17.26 18.31 -17.14
CA THR A 76 -17.86 17.24 -16.34
C THR A 76 -17.10 15.94 -16.51
N LEU A 77 -16.73 15.62 -17.74
CA LEU A 77 -15.96 14.41 -18.01
C LEU A 77 -14.61 14.46 -17.31
N GLN A 78 -13.93 15.60 -17.37
CA GLN A 78 -12.64 15.76 -16.71
C GLN A 78 -12.76 15.53 -15.22
N ASP A 79 -13.79 16.11 -14.60
CA ASP A 79 -13.99 15.96 -13.17
C ASP A 79 -14.28 14.51 -12.78
N LEU A 80 -15.06 13.83 -13.60
CA LEU A 80 -15.37 12.42 -13.34
C LEU A 80 -14.12 11.54 -13.43
N VAL A 81 -13.26 11.82 -14.41
CA VAL A 81 -12.02 11.04 -14.55
C VAL A 81 -11.13 11.26 -13.33
N VAL A 82 -10.98 12.50 -12.91
CA VAL A 82 -10.16 12.80 -11.72
C VAL A 82 -10.73 12.11 -10.49
N ALA A 83 -12.05 12.16 -10.31
CA ALA A 83 -12.69 11.55 -9.16
C ALA A 83 -12.52 10.04 -9.18
N ALA A 84 -12.66 9.41 -10.34
CA ALA A 84 -12.51 7.95 -10.44
C ALA A 84 -11.08 7.53 -10.12
N VAL A 85 -10.10 8.27 -10.61
CA VAL A 85 -8.69 7.95 -10.35
C VAL A 85 -8.38 8.14 -8.86
N ARG A 86 -8.89 9.20 -8.25
CA ARG A 86 -8.70 9.40 -6.82
C ARG A 86 -9.32 8.29 -6.00
N ASP A 87 -10.51 7.85 -6.39
CA ASP A 87 -11.17 6.75 -5.69
C ASP A 87 -10.36 5.46 -5.82
N ALA A 88 -9.83 5.18 -7.01
CA ALA A 88 -9.00 4.01 -7.22
C ALA A 88 -7.72 4.09 -6.38
N ASN A 89 -7.08 5.24 -6.34
CA ASN A 89 -5.87 5.41 -5.56
C ASN A 89 -6.14 5.29 -4.07
N ARG A 90 -7.28 5.76 -3.60
CA ARG A 90 -7.66 5.58 -2.21
C ARG A 90 -7.78 4.08 -1.88
N ALA A 91 -8.47 3.34 -2.75
CA ALA A 91 -8.64 1.91 -2.54
C ALA A 91 -7.29 1.18 -2.61
N ALA A 92 -6.41 1.61 -3.51
CA ALA A 92 -5.07 1.01 -3.61
C ALA A 92 -4.29 1.26 -2.32
N GLY A 93 -4.42 2.45 -1.75
CA GLY A 93 -3.77 2.76 -0.48
C GLY A 93 -4.26 1.88 0.65
N GLU A 94 -5.56 1.61 0.68
CA GLU A 94 -6.13 0.71 1.68
C GLU A 94 -5.59 -0.71 1.51
N LEU A 95 -5.53 -1.18 0.28
CA LEU A 95 -4.99 -2.51 0.01
C LEU A 95 -3.51 -2.59 0.41
N ALA A 96 -2.74 -1.56 0.08
CA ALA A 96 -1.34 -1.52 0.47
C ALA A 96 -1.19 -1.56 1.98
N GLY A 97 -2.04 -0.85 2.70
CA GLY A 97 -2.03 -0.87 4.16
C GLY A 97 -2.33 -2.25 4.70
N GLU A 98 -3.28 -2.97 4.08
CA GLU A 98 -3.61 -4.32 4.50
C GLU A 98 -2.45 -5.28 4.28
N LYS A 99 -1.77 -5.16 3.14
CA LYS A 99 -0.67 -6.06 2.80
C LYS A 99 0.59 -5.76 3.58
N MET A 100 0.89 -4.49 3.79
CA MET A 100 2.13 -4.08 4.42
C MET A 100 1.99 -3.93 5.93
N GLY A 101 0.77 -3.71 6.41
CA GLY A 101 0.55 -3.47 7.83
C GLY A 101 1.09 -4.55 8.75
N PRO A 102 0.81 -5.83 8.47
CA PRO A 102 1.34 -6.89 9.33
C PRO A 102 2.86 -6.94 9.34
N LEU A 103 3.50 -6.54 8.24
CA LEU A 103 4.94 -6.58 8.11
C LEU A 103 5.61 -5.42 8.84
N THR A 104 4.90 -4.31 8.98
CA THR A 104 5.43 -3.11 9.62
C THR A 104 4.74 -2.82 10.92
N GLY A 105 3.95 -3.77 11.44
CA GLY A 105 3.17 -3.54 12.63
C GLY A 105 4.00 -3.13 13.82
N GLY A 106 5.14 -3.82 14.01
CA GLY A 106 6.03 -3.47 15.11
C GLY A 106 6.59 -2.09 14.94
N ALA A 107 7.03 -1.78 13.75
CA ALA A 107 7.56 -0.45 13.47
C ALA A 107 6.47 0.59 13.60
N GLY A 108 5.26 0.25 13.18
CA GLY A 108 4.14 1.15 13.34
C GLY A 108 3.86 1.46 14.79
N GLY A 109 3.92 0.43 15.63
CA GLY A 109 3.75 0.64 17.05
C GLY A 109 4.83 1.53 17.63
N LEU A 110 6.05 1.29 17.22
CA LEU A 110 7.16 2.13 17.68
C LEU A 110 7.00 3.54 17.18
N GLY A 111 6.57 3.68 15.95
CA GLY A 111 6.32 4.99 15.39
C GLY A 111 5.30 5.74 16.20
N GLY A 112 4.24 5.05 16.60
CA GLY A 112 3.23 5.66 17.44
C GLY A 112 3.79 6.11 18.75
N LEU A 113 4.68 5.33 19.32
CA LEU A 113 5.30 5.70 20.57
C LEU A 113 6.27 6.85 20.40
N GLY A 114 7.00 6.82 19.29
CA GLY A 114 7.97 7.86 19.03
C GLY A 114 7.33 9.15 18.62
N LEU A 115 6.07 9.12 18.40
CA LEU A 115 5.37 10.28 17.90
C LEU A 115 4.37 10.85 18.85
N PRO A 116 4.60 10.78 20.14
CA PRO A 116 3.67 11.45 21.02
C PRO A 116 3.61 12.93 20.70
N GLY A 117 4.65 13.41 20.13
CA GLY A 117 4.64 14.77 19.68
C GLY A 117 3.73 14.99 18.50
N PHE A 118 3.15 13.99 18.04
CA PHE A 118 2.23 14.10 16.92
C PHE A 118 0.82 14.30 17.37
#